data_402e3fa730b4734b16950408a829fb33
#
_entry.id   402e3fa730b4734b16950408a829fb33
#
_cell.length_a   1.000
_cell.length_b   1.000
_cell.length_c   1.000
_cell.angle_alpha   90.00
_cell.angle_beta   90.00
_cell.angle_gamma   90.00
#
_symmetry.space_group_name_H-M   'P 1'
#
loop_
_entity.id
_entity.type
_entity.pdbx_description
1 polymer ?
#
loop_
_entity_poly.entity_id
_entity_poly.type
_entity_poly.pdbx_seq_one_letter_code
_entity_poly.pdbx_strand_id
1 'polypeptide(L)'
;MGTRGGGRGSELTLSEMLRHIGQVNIWLMPRYSPIDAGVPLQASRSDLTSLHWSTNGIAADFVLPDDEAQLLRVSFDRQCIIRILDEMPLSTEEDDTPNEGLVSEHFAYRLEGAAFARLQSGAWKEVNAPVTHYQFVTGWACLDVLTAATPAFAVVRR
;
A
#
# COMPACT_ATOMS: atom_id res chain seq x y z
N MET A 1 32.98 6.11 55.86
CA MET A 1 33.72 6.23 54.59
C MET A 1 32.77 5.82 53.49
N GLY A 2 32.12 6.77 52.85
CA GLY A 2 31.11 6.52 51.84
C GLY A 2 31.64 6.93 50.48
N THR A 3 31.63 6.04 49.53
CA THR A 3 31.96 6.32 48.13
C THR A 3 30.68 6.53 47.32
N ARG A 4 30.46 7.77 46.89
CA ARG A 4 29.43 8.14 45.91
C ARG A 4 29.88 7.68 44.51
N GLY A 5 29.19 6.75 43.91
CA GLY A 5 29.26 6.43 42.47
C GLY A 5 28.46 7.44 41.68
N GLY A 6 29.15 8.34 40.97
CA GLY A 6 28.50 9.25 39.99
C GLY A 6 28.19 8.52 38.71
N GLY A 7 26.91 8.29 38.40
CA GLY A 7 26.45 7.85 37.10
C GLY A 7 26.58 9.03 36.11
N ARG A 8 27.48 8.92 35.13
CA ARG A 8 27.49 9.80 33.95
C ARG A 8 26.36 9.37 33.03
N GLY A 9 25.25 10.09 33.09
CA GLY A 9 24.29 10.07 32.00
C GLY A 9 24.94 10.69 30.77
N SER A 10 25.09 9.92 29.71
CA SER A 10 25.52 10.46 28.42
C SER A 10 24.33 11.25 27.82
N GLU A 11 24.40 12.57 27.94
CA GLU A 11 23.51 13.45 27.18
C GLU A 11 23.88 13.34 25.69
N LEU A 12 22.93 12.86 24.90
CA LEU A 12 23.05 12.85 23.44
C LEU A 12 23.10 14.31 22.96
N THR A 13 24.06 14.63 22.11
CA THR A 13 24.15 15.97 21.54
C THR A 13 22.97 16.24 20.60
N LEU A 14 22.58 17.50 20.45
CA LEU A 14 21.50 17.93 19.54
C LEU A 14 21.72 17.41 18.12
N SER A 15 22.96 17.29 17.68
CA SER A 15 23.40 16.78 16.39
C SER A 15 23.16 15.25 16.24
N GLU A 16 23.26 14.50 17.33
CA GLU A 16 22.95 13.05 17.35
C GLU A 16 21.45 12.81 17.38
N MET A 17 20.70 13.63 18.11
CA MET A 17 19.22 13.61 18.05
C MET A 17 18.70 13.94 16.66
N LEU A 18 19.22 14.97 16.01
CA LEU A 18 18.80 15.36 14.66
C LEU A 18 19.17 14.32 13.60
N ARG A 19 20.30 13.61 13.75
CA ARG A 19 20.63 12.46 12.88
C ARG A 19 19.69 11.28 13.08
N HIS A 20 19.28 11.01 14.32
CA HIS A 20 18.32 9.95 14.63
C HIS A 20 16.93 10.27 14.06
N ILE A 21 16.45 11.51 14.17
CA ILE A 21 15.17 11.96 13.61
C ILE A 21 15.23 11.94 12.08
N GLY A 22 16.34 12.38 11.46
CA GLY A 22 16.49 12.34 9.99
C GLY A 22 16.56 10.93 9.41
N GLN A 23 17.17 9.96 10.11
CA GLN A 23 17.20 8.56 9.67
C GLN A 23 15.84 7.83 9.83
N VAL A 24 15.05 8.18 10.84
CA VAL A 24 13.73 7.57 11.06
C VAL A 24 12.74 7.98 9.96
N ASN A 25 12.82 9.21 9.46
CA ASN A 25 11.86 9.70 8.45
C ASN A 25 12.10 9.17 7.02
N ILE A 26 13.31 8.80 6.64
CA ILE A 26 13.62 8.29 5.28
C ILE A 26 12.97 6.92 5.03
N TRP A 27 12.72 6.11 6.08
CA TRP A 27 12.13 4.77 5.96
C TRP A 27 10.59 4.76 6.03
N LEU A 28 9.95 5.91 6.22
CA LEU A 28 8.51 6.02 6.44
C LEU A 28 7.73 6.55 5.22
N MET A 29 8.43 6.91 4.14
CA MET A 29 7.79 7.45 2.93
C MET A 29 7.28 6.32 2.05
N PRO A 30 5.98 6.30 1.69
CA PRO A 30 5.46 5.36 0.73
C PRO A 30 6.05 5.66 -0.66
N ARG A 31 6.60 4.61 -1.29
CA ARG A 31 7.09 4.67 -2.67
C ARG A 31 6.16 3.89 -3.58
N TYR A 32 5.68 4.55 -4.61
CA TYR A 32 4.78 4.03 -5.61
C TYR A 32 5.54 3.59 -6.85
N SER A 33 5.40 2.34 -7.24
CA SER A 33 5.93 1.81 -8.50
C SER A 33 4.73 1.44 -9.39
N PRO A 34 4.49 2.17 -10.49
CA PRO A 34 3.37 1.91 -11.39
C PRO A 34 3.41 0.50 -11.98
N ILE A 35 2.24 -0.12 -12.12
CA ILE A 35 2.04 -1.43 -12.76
C ILE A 35 1.15 -1.24 -13.98
N ASP A 36 1.54 -1.79 -15.12
CA ASP A 36 0.70 -1.82 -16.30
C ASP A 36 -0.41 -2.88 -16.14
N ALA A 37 -1.66 -2.42 -16.18
CA ALA A 37 -2.83 -3.28 -16.12
C ALA A 37 -3.23 -3.88 -17.49
N GLY A 38 -2.51 -3.53 -18.56
CA GLY A 38 -2.76 -4.00 -19.92
C GLY A 38 -3.99 -3.38 -20.61
N VAL A 39 -4.64 -2.40 -19.96
CA VAL A 39 -5.78 -1.65 -20.50
C VAL A 39 -5.63 -0.17 -20.16
N PRO A 40 -6.06 0.76 -21.05
CA PRO A 40 -6.10 2.17 -20.73
C PRO A 40 -7.19 2.43 -19.68
N LEU A 41 -6.76 2.76 -18.45
CA LEU A 41 -7.67 3.04 -17.35
C LEU A 41 -7.21 4.31 -16.63
N GLN A 42 -8.09 5.30 -16.54
CA GLN A 42 -7.90 6.51 -15.76
C GLN A 42 -8.47 6.30 -14.36
N ALA A 43 -7.64 6.50 -13.34
CA ALA A 43 -8.03 6.27 -11.94
C ALA A 43 -9.29 7.05 -11.54
N SER A 44 -9.36 8.35 -11.85
CA SER A 44 -10.50 9.22 -11.48
C SER A 44 -11.83 8.84 -12.16
N ARG A 45 -11.82 8.03 -13.22
CA ARG A 45 -12.99 7.57 -13.96
C ARG A 45 -13.34 6.11 -13.69
N SER A 46 -12.58 5.43 -12.86
CA SER A 46 -12.80 4.04 -12.46
C SER A 46 -13.35 3.97 -11.04
N ASP A 47 -13.96 2.84 -10.70
CA ASP A 47 -14.42 2.52 -9.37
C ASP A 47 -14.39 1.02 -9.11
N LEU A 48 -14.23 0.61 -7.84
CA LEU A 48 -14.37 -0.77 -7.39
C LEU A 48 -15.86 -1.13 -7.30
N THR A 49 -16.33 -2.03 -8.17
CA THR A 49 -17.75 -2.41 -8.22
C THR A 49 -18.07 -3.68 -7.44
N SER A 50 -17.11 -4.59 -7.34
CA SER A 50 -17.29 -5.83 -6.57
C SER A 50 -15.96 -6.38 -6.07
N LEU A 51 -16.02 -7.10 -4.94
CA LEU A 51 -14.93 -7.88 -4.42
C LEU A 51 -15.45 -9.26 -4.03
N HIS A 52 -14.86 -10.29 -4.60
CA HIS A 52 -15.10 -11.69 -4.26
C HIS A 52 -13.92 -12.26 -3.51
N TRP A 53 -14.15 -12.64 -2.26
CA TRP A 53 -13.17 -13.31 -1.43
C TRP A 53 -13.42 -14.81 -1.39
N SER A 54 -12.35 -15.58 -1.46
CA SER A 54 -12.36 -17.03 -1.23
C SER A 54 -11.13 -17.45 -0.42
N THR A 55 -11.13 -18.68 0.08
CA THR A 55 -9.97 -19.26 0.78
C THR A 55 -8.71 -19.35 -0.09
N ASN A 56 -8.87 -19.30 -1.41
CA ASN A 56 -7.79 -19.44 -2.38
C ASN A 56 -7.36 -18.10 -3.01
N GLY A 57 -7.95 -16.98 -2.58
CA GLY A 57 -7.60 -15.68 -3.11
C GLY A 57 -8.78 -14.72 -3.23
N ILE A 58 -8.56 -13.65 -3.97
CA ILE A 58 -9.59 -12.63 -4.23
C ILE A 58 -9.69 -12.30 -5.71
N ALA A 59 -10.86 -11.78 -6.12
CA ALA A 59 -11.08 -11.12 -7.41
C ALA A 59 -11.83 -9.80 -7.18
N ALA A 60 -11.30 -8.71 -7.67
CA ALA A 60 -11.87 -7.37 -7.60
C ALA A 60 -12.19 -6.87 -9.01
N ASP A 61 -13.39 -6.35 -9.22
CA ASP A 61 -13.86 -5.86 -10.50
C ASP A 61 -13.96 -4.33 -10.49
N PHE A 62 -13.32 -3.70 -11.47
CA PHE A 62 -13.24 -2.24 -11.61
C PHE A 62 -13.91 -1.78 -12.91
N VAL A 63 -14.54 -0.61 -12.85
CA VAL A 63 -15.16 0.01 -14.05
C VAL A 63 -14.12 0.30 -15.11
N LEU A 64 -14.42 -0.07 -16.37
CA LEU A 64 -13.71 0.44 -17.54
C LEU A 64 -14.47 1.67 -18.08
N PRO A 65 -13.90 2.88 -18.01
CA PRO A 65 -14.65 4.12 -18.27
C PRO A 65 -15.24 4.25 -19.66
N ASP A 66 -14.63 3.59 -20.65
CA ASP A 66 -15.01 3.70 -22.06
C ASP A 66 -15.84 2.50 -22.54
N ASP A 67 -16.14 1.53 -21.66
CA ASP A 67 -16.98 0.36 -21.98
C ASP A 67 -17.79 -0.11 -20.76
N GLU A 68 -19.02 0.36 -20.63
CA GLU A 68 -19.91 0.01 -19.51
C GLU A 68 -20.30 -1.47 -19.45
N ALA A 69 -20.12 -2.22 -20.54
CA ALA A 69 -20.43 -3.66 -20.61
C ALA A 69 -19.27 -4.53 -20.10
N GLN A 70 -18.12 -3.94 -19.84
CA GLN A 70 -16.92 -4.65 -19.42
C GLN A 70 -16.35 -4.08 -18.10
N LEU A 71 -15.63 -4.94 -17.39
CA LEU A 71 -14.92 -4.62 -16.16
C LEU A 71 -13.48 -5.10 -16.28
N LEU A 72 -12.56 -4.39 -15.63
CA LEU A 72 -11.23 -4.91 -15.39
C LEU A 72 -11.28 -5.75 -14.12
N ARG A 73 -11.02 -7.04 -14.23
CA ARG A 73 -10.84 -7.95 -13.09
C ARG A 73 -9.38 -8.00 -12.70
N VAL A 74 -9.11 -7.72 -11.43
CA VAL A 74 -7.82 -7.93 -10.78
C VAL A 74 -7.97 -9.11 -9.83
N SER A 75 -7.15 -10.15 -10.00
CA SER A 75 -7.25 -11.34 -9.16
C SER A 75 -5.90 -11.76 -8.59
N PHE A 76 -5.96 -12.38 -7.40
CA PHE A 76 -4.82 -12.95 -6.70
C PHE A 76 -5.17 -14.37 -6.26
N ASP A 77 -4.29 -15.31 -6.50
CA ASP A 77 -4.50 -16.76 -6.28
C ASP A 77 -3.97 -17.26 -4.92
N ARG A 78 -3.75 -16.34 -3.98
CA ARG A 78 -3.27 -16.64 -2.63
C ARG A 78 -4.00 -15.83 -1.58
N GLN A 79 -3.80 -16.21 -0.32
CA GLN A 79 -4.31 -15.47 0.83
C GLN A 79 -3.81 -14.02 0.82
N CYS A 80 -4.71 -13.11 1.17
CA CYS A 80 -4.48 -11.67 1.17
C CYS A 80 -4.96 -11.05 2.47
N ILE A 81 -4.29 -9.97 2.88
CA ILE A 81 -4.89 -8.96 3.76
C ILE A 81 -5.35 -7.83 2.84
N ILE A 82 -6.60 -7.41 2.98
CA ILE A 82 -7.20 -6.37 2.13
C ILE A 82 -7.71 -5.21 2.98
N ARG A 83 -7.70 -4.04 2.38
CA ARG A 83 -8.34 -2.83 2.89
C ARG A 83 -9.03 -2.13 1.73
N ILE A 84 -10.30 -1.76 1.92
CA ILE A 84 -11.04 -0.91 0.98
C ILE A 84 -11.23 0.44 1.66
N LEU A 85 -10.92 1.50 0.96
CA LEU A 85 -11.00 2.88 1.43
C LEU A 85 -11.75 3.75 0.42
N ASP A 86 -12.33 4.84 0.89
CA ASP A 86 -12.78 5.95 0.08
C ASP A 86 -11.61 6.57 -0.72
N GLU A 87 -11.90 7.42 -1.71
CA GLU A 87 -10.92 8.08 -2.58
C GLU A 87 -9.87 8.93 -1.84
N MET A 88 -10.13 9.26 -0.56
CA MET A 88 -9.24 10.01 0.32
C MET A 88 -8.17 9.15 1.05
N PRO A 89 -7.87 7.91 0.64
CA PRO A 89 -6.97 7.02 1.37
C PRO A 89 -5.53 7.52 1.40
N LEU A 90 -5.12 8.27 0.40
CA LEU A 90 -3.77 8.84 0.33
C LEU A 90 -3.55 9.90 1.42
N SER A 91 -4.63 10.54 1.90
CA SER A 91 -4.59 11.49 3.01
C SER A 91 -4.62 10.83 4.38
N THR A 92 -4.92 9.52 4.47
CA THR A 92 -4.96 8.76 5.73
C THR A 92 -3.66 8.04 6.06
N GLU A 93 -2.70 7.97 5.16
CA GLU A 93 -1.43 7.33 5.43
C GLU A 93 -0.64 8.22 6.35
N GLU A 94 -0.17 9.22 6.33
CA GLU A 94 0.44 10.13 7.31
C GLU A 94 0.41 11.55 6.72
N ASP A 95 -0.18 12.48 7.44
CA ASP A 95 -0.17 13.90 7.04
C ASP A 95 1.27 14.37 6.77
N ASP A 96 1.45 15.14 5.72
CA ASP A 96 2.73 15.70 5.28
C ASP A 96 3.78 14.71 4.72
N THR A 97 3.44 13.44 4.51
CA THR A 97 4.37 12.49 3.89
C THR A 97 4.27 12.55 2.37
N PRO A 98 5.35 12.87 1.64
CA PRO A 98 5.33 12.85 0.18
C PRO A 98 5.07 11.43 -0.37
N ASN A 99 4.20 11.32 -1.36
CA ASN A 99 3.93 10.07 -2.09
C ASN A 99 4.89 9.96 -3.28
N GLU A 100 6.09 9.43 -3.03
CA GLU A 100 7.12 9.32 -4.07
C GLU A 100 6.68 8.34 -5.16
N GLY A 101 6.74 8.75 -6.42
CA GLY A 101 6.43 7.90 -7.58
C GLY A 101 4.94 7.80 -7.93
N LEU A 102 4.07 8.53 -7.22
CA LEU A 102 2.66 8.61 -7.58
C LEU A 102 2.51 9.38 -8.90
N VAL A 103 1.82 8.76 -9.87
CA VAL A 103 1.56 9.31 -11.20
C VAL A 103 0.08 9.68 -11.30
N SER A 104 -0.21 10.89 -11.79
CA SER A 104 -1.59 11.34 -12.00
C SER A 104 -2.35 10.36 -12.91
N GLU A 105 -3.60 10.06 -12.55
CA GLU A 105 -4.50 9.18 -13.31
C GLU A 105 -4.03 7.72 -13.49
N HIS A 106 -2.95 7.32 -12.84
CA HIS A 106 -2.51 5.93 -12.88
C HIS A 106 -3.27 5.08 -11.85
N PHE A 107 -3.68 3.89 -12.27
CA PHE A 107 -4.61 3.03 -11.53
C PHE A 107 -3.92 2.06 -10.54
N ALA A 108 -2.83 1.39 -10.96
CA ALA A 108 -2.29 0.25 -10.23
C ALA A 108 -0.84 0.46 -9.81
N TYR A 109 -0.53 0.17 -8.56
CA TYR A 109 0.80 0.35 -7.99
C TYR A 109 1.26 -0.85 -7.16
N ARG A 110 2.57 -1.05 -7.13
CA ARG A 110 3.27 -1.73 -6.04
C ARG A 110 3.81 -0.68 -5.10
N LEU A 111 3.57 -0.85 -3.78
CA LEU A 111 3.98 0.08 -2.74
C LEU A 111 5.07 -0.52 -1.86
N GLU A 112 6.00 0.34 -1.44
CA GLU A 112 6.98 0.07 -0.40
C GLU A 112 6.87 1.13 0.69
N GLY A 113 7.03 0.75 1.95
CA GLY A 113 7.06 1.69 3.08
C GLY A 113 5.71 2.22 3.58
N ALA A 114 4.58 1.85 2.95
CA ALA A 114 3.26 2.32 3.36
C ALA A 114 2.84 1.84 4.76
N ALA A 115 2.14 2.70 5.50
CA ALA A 115 1.69 2.44 6.87
C ALA A 115 0.83 1.19 6.97
N PHE A 116 -0.10 0.97 6.03
CA PHE A 116 -0.94 -0.22 5.98
C PHE A 116 -0.12 -1.52 6.03
N ALA A 117 0.91 -1.64 5.21
CA ALA A 117 1.77 -2.83 5.18
C ALA A 117 2.61 -2.98 6.46
N ARG A 118 3.09 -1.88 7.04
CA ARG A 118 3.91 -1.91 8.25
C ARG A 118 3.13 -2.40 9.46
N LEU A 119 1.87 -1.98 9.60
CA LEU A 119 1.01 -2.27 10.75
C LEU A 119 0.49 -3.71 10.77
N GLN A 120 0.64 -4.47 9.68
CA GLN A 120 0.18 -5.85 9.66
C GLN A 120 1.09 -6.80 10.45
N SER A 121 0.51 -7.88 10.95
CA SER A 121 1.18 -8.90 11.74
C SER A 121 2.51 -9.36 11.13
N GLY A 122 3.59 -9.27 11.90
CA GLY A 122 4.90 -9.80 11.52
C GLY A 122 4.87 -11.30 11.27
N ALA A 123 4.20 -12.06 12.12
CA ALA A 123 4.06 -13.50 11.99
C ALA A 123 3.32 -13.89 10.69
N TRP A 124 2.25 -13.17 10.33
CA TRP A 124 1.54 -13.42 9.07
C TRP A 124 2.45 -13.14 7.86
N LYS A 125 3.20 -12.02 7.88
CA LYS A 125 4.15 -11.67 6.82
C LYS A 125 5.28 -12.69 6.68
N GLU A 126 5.77 -13.23 7.78
CA GLU A 126 6.82 -14.25 7.79
C GLU A 126 6.35 -15.56 7.17
N VAL A 127 5.15 -16.02 7.53
CA VAL A 127 4.53 -17.25 6.98
C VAL A 127 4.23 -17.12 5.49
N ASN A 128 3.84 -15.91 5.03
CA ASN A 128 3.43 -15.66 3.64
C ASN A 128 4.54 -14.99 2.80
N ALA A 129 5.77 -14.91 3.28
CA ALA A 129 6.86 -14.26 2.58
C ALA A 129 7.18 -14.91 1.20
N PRO A 130 7.60 -14.09 0.20
CA PRO A 130 7.69 -12.64 0.23
C PRO A 130 6.32 -11.96 0.03
N VAL A 131 5.97 -11.02 0.91
CA VAL A 131 4.72 -10.26 0.81
C VAL A 131 4.95 -8.95 0.07
N THR A 132 4.09 -8.66 -0.89
CA THR A 132 4.06 -7.40 -1.65
C THR A 132 2.77 -6.65 -1.34
N HIS A 133 2.85 -5.33 -1.25
CA HIS A 133 1.72 -4.44 -1.14
C HIS A 133 1.35 -3.89 -2.53
N TYR A 134 0.11 -4.12 -2.92
CA TYR A 134 -0.49 -3.56 -4.13
C TYR A 134 -1.59 -2.57 -3.75
N GLN A 135 -1.71 -1.48 -4.51
CA GLN A 135 -2.81 -0.52 -4.37
C GLN A 135 -3.42 -0.24 -5.74
N PHE A 136 -4.75 -0.21 -5.77
CA PHE A 136 -5.55 0.14 -6.93
C PHE A 136 -6.33 1.40 -6.60
N VAL A 137 -5.93 2.50 -7.23
CA VAL A 137 -6.47 3.84 -6.97
C VAL A 137 -7.61 4.10 -7.93
N THR A 138 -8.75 4.53 -7.41
CA THR A 138 -9.92 4.92 -8.19
C THR A 138 -10.44 6.28 -7.76
N GLY A 139 -11.45 6.81 -8.44
CA GLY A 139 -12.11 8.05 -8.05
C GLY A 139 -13.04 7.92 -6.84
N TRP A 140 -13.31 6.68 -6.35
CA TRP A 140 -14.21 6.44 -5.21
C TRP A 140 -13.61 5.45 -4.22
N ALA A 141 -13.62 4.16 -4.54
CA ALA A 141 -13.17 3.13 -3.61
C ALA A 141 -11.82 2.53 -4.04
N CYS A 142 -10.76 2.88 -3.34
CA CYS A 142 -9.44 2.31 -3.52
C CYS A 142 -9.29 0.96 -2.80
N LEU A 143 -8.48 0.08 -3.36
CA LEU A 143 -8.22 -1.25 -2.82
C LEU A 143 -6.73 -1.43 -2.52
N ASP A 144 -6.39 -1.74 -1.27
CA ASP A 144 -5.08 -2.23 -0.86
C ASP A 144 -5.09 -3.75 -0.70
N VAL A 145 -4.05 -4.40 -1.19
CA VAL A 145 -3.86 -5.85 -1.11
C VAL A 145 -2.43 -6.17 -0.68
N LEU A 146 -2.30 -6.90 0.44
CA LEU A 146 -1.04 -7.51 0.86
C LEU A 146 -1.08 -9.00 0.57
N THR A 147 -0.16 -9.50 -0.25
CA THR A 147 -0.14 -10.92 -0.65
C THR A 147 1.24 -11.35 -1.15
N ALA A 148 1.46 -12.66 -1.19
CA ALA A 148 2.61 -13.26 -1.87
C ALA A 148 2.35 -13.52 -3.37
N ALA A 149 1.12 -13.29 -3.85
CA ALA A 149 0.75 -13.46 -5.26
C ALA A 149 1.08 -12.23 -6.09
N THR A 150 1.22 -12.42 -7.39
CA THR A 150 1.25 -11.34 -8.38
C THR A 150 -0.17 -11.10 -8.91
N PRO A 151 -0.61 -9.84 -9.12
CA PRO A 151 -1.92 -9.58 -9.69
C PRO A 151 -2.03 -10.12 -11.13
N ALA A 152 -3.14 -10.79 -11.43
CA ALA A 152 -3.57 -11.11 -12.77
C ALA A 152 -4.67 -10.15 -13.20
N PHE A 153 -4.55 -9.60 -14.42
CA PHE A 153 -5.49 -8.65 -15.00
C PHE A 153 -6.26 -9.31 -16.14
N ALA A 154 -7.56 -9.15 -16.16
CA ALA A 154 -8.42 -9.66 -17.24
C ALA A 154 -9.62 -8.74 -17.49
N VAL A 155 -9.96 -8.51 -18.74
CA VAL A 155 -11.23 -7.86 -19.10
C VAL A 155 -12.33 -8.91 -19.07
N VAL A 156 -13.39 -8.65 -18.32
CA VAL A 156 -14.54 -9.54 -18.14
C VAL A 156 -15.83 -8.82 -18.50
N ARG A 157 -16.87 -9.55 -18.89
CA ARG A 157 -18.20 -8.96 -19.09
C ARG A 157 -18.86 -8.69 -17.75
N ARG A 158 -19.57 -7.58 -17.67
CA ARG A 158 -20.37 -7.19 -16.53
C ARG A 158 -21.59 -8.09 -16.32
#